data_6b4a47fb77fe07f0272b04f0cecf7318
#
_entry.id   6b4a47fb77fe07f0272b04f0cecf7318
#
_cell.length_a   1.000
_cell.length_b   1.000
_cell.length_c   1.000
_cell.angle_alpha   90.00
_cell.angle_beta   90.00
_cell.angle_gamma   90.00
#
_symmetry.space_group_name_H-M   'P 1'
#
loop_
_entity.id
_entity.type
_entity.pdbx_description
1 polymer ?
#
loop_
_entity_poly.entity_id
_entity_poly.type
_entity_poly.pdbx_seq_one_letter_code
_entity_poly.pdbx_strand_id
1 'polypeptide(L)'
;MSWSAFRTFTDPDAYHAAISGTHAHADGVVAARGNFRADLGTIQPDRVLLRHAGATLPRTTYSAIDPRQFAIAFATDPRQQIYISGLELVPDAIIVFRTASEGHNRFSASRWNSVALPHEDVATAGQTLIGRELIAPPLTHLIKPSPPLFSKLVKLDKAVGQLAEAAPEVLASAEVARAFEEALIRVMIQCLSESQEIEVPSPHWRHVAVMRRLENFLEANPDRTLHLTDLCAAAAASDRTLRILCHQHLGMSPTRYLWLRRMHLARRALRVADPTKTTVTEIATSYAFWELGRFAVAYRSLFGEPPSATLRLPPEDPQKISGSPWRLPE
;
A
#
# COMPACT_ATOMS: atom_id res chain seq x y z
N MET A 1 18.67 15.17 7.75
CA MET A 1 18.39 16.26 6.80
C MET A 1 16.91 16.24 6.45
N SER A 2 16.22 17.34 6.66
CA SER A 2 14.81 17.50 6.29
C SER A 2 14.65 17.46 4.77
N TRP A 3 13.68 16.71 4.25
CA TRP A 3 13.34 16.68 2.83
C TRP A 3 11.85 16.44 2.63
N SER A 4 11.33 16.90 1.50
CA SER A 4 9.97 16.61 1.07
C SER A 4 9.93 16.39 -0.44
N ALA A 5 9.02 15.56 -0.88
CA ALA A 5 8.78 15.30 -2.30
C ALA A 5 7.27 15.09 -2.53
N PHE A 6 6.72 15.82 -3.48
CA PHE A 6 5.34 15.69 -3.94
C PHE A 6 5.36 15.26 -5.40
N ARG A 7 4.70 14.17 -5.71
CA ARG A 7 4.70 13.59 -7.04
C ARG A 7 3.29 13.16 -7.42
N THR A 8 2.93 13.42 -8.67
CA THR A 8 1.71 12.92 -9.30
C THR A 8 2.06 11.83 -10.29
N PHE A 9 1.26 10.78 -10.32
CA PHE A 9 1.44 9.60 -11.15
C PHE A 9 0.19 9.35 -11.99
N THR A 10 0.38 8.99 -13.24
CA THR A 10 -0.65 8.47 -14.13
C THR A 10 -0.47 6.97 -14.39
N ASP A 11 0.62 6.41 -13.90
CA ASP A 11 0.96 5.01 -13.99
C ASP A 11 0.90 4.35 -12.61
N PRO A 12 0.12 3.27 -12.42
CA PRO A 12 -0.02 2.61 -11.14
C PRO A 12 1.26 1.89 -10.68
N ASP A 13 2.06 1.35 -11.60
CA ASP A 13 3.30 0.65 -11.24
C ASP A 13 4.34 1.65 -10.74
N ALA A 14 4.49 2.80 -11.41
CA ALA A 14 5.35 3.89 -10.95
C ALA A 14 4.93 4.45 -9.58
N TYR A 15 3.61 4.53 -9.33
CA TYR A 15 3.09 4.94 -8.02
C TYR A 15 3.44 3.94 -6.91
N HIS A 16 3.24 2.64 -7.14
CA HIS A 16 3.58 1.62 -6.15
C HIS A 16 5.09 1.55 -5.90
N ALA A 17 5.91 1.65 -6.96
CA ALA A 17 7.36 1.72 -6.84
C ALA A 17 7.83 2.93 -6.00
N ALA A 18 7.16 4.09 -6.14
CA ALA A 18 7.48 5.28 -5.35
C ALA A 18 7.13 5.10 -3.86
N ILE A 19 6.06 4.39 -3.53
CA ILE A 19 5.73 4.02 -2.14
C ILE A 19 6.79 3.06 -1.59
N SER A 20 7.24 2.09 -2.38
CA SER A 20 8.21 1.07 -1.97
C SER A 20 9.60 1.63 -1.67
N GLY A 21 9.95 2.79 -2.21
CA GLY A 21 11.29 3.38 -2.04
C GLY A 21 11.61 3.93 -0.63
N THR A 22 10.65 3.98 0.30
CA THR A 22 10.83 4.61 1.61
C THR A 22 10.18 3.79 2.73
N HIS A 23 10.94 2.96 3.42
CA HIS A 23 10.53 2.23 4.64
C HIS A 23 9.24 1.40 4.54
N ALA A 24 8.81 1.08 3.33
CA ALA A 24 7.72 0.17 3.06
C ALA A 24 7.95 -0.50 1.71
N HIS A 25 7.31 -1.63 1.53
CA HIS A 25 7.17 -2.26 0.23
C HIS A 25 5.70 -2.27 -0.13
N ALA A 26 5.36 -1.91 -1.36
CA ALA A 26 3.98 -1.93 -1.82
C ALA A 26 3.93 -2.33 -3.29
N ASP A 27 3.08 -3.29 -3.58
CA ASP A 27 2.68 -3.63 -4.93
C ASP A 27 1.17 -3.76 -5.02
N GLY A 28 0.60 -3.69 -6.21
CA GLY A 28 -0.85 -3.73 -6.27
C GLY A 28 -1.44 -3.81 -7.66
N VAL A 29 -2.73 -4.04 -7.66
CA VAL A 29 -3.55 -4.08 -8.86
C VAL A 29 -4.64 -3.01 -8.78
N VAL A 30 -4.83 -2.29 -9.88
CA VAL A 30 -5.99 -1.42 -10.07
C VAL A 30 -7.16 -2.29 -10.51
N ALA A 31 -8.26 -2.21 -9.78
CA ALA A 31 -9.41 -3.11 -9.97
C ALA A 31 -10.49 -2.54 -10.91
N ALA A 32 -10.44 -1.25 -11.21
CA ALA A 32 -11.45 -0.52 -11.99
C ALA A 32 -10.88 0.03 -13.29
N ARG A 33 -11.77 0.29 -14.22
CA ARG A 33 -11.49 0.98 -15.48
C ARG A 33 -11.42 2.48 -15.25
N GLY A 34 -10.61 3.18 -16.03
CA GLY A 34 -10.55 4.65 -16.02
C GLY A 34 -9.13 5.17 -16.04
N ASN A 35 -9.01 6.50 -16.03
CA ASN A 35 -7.74 7.17 -15.99
C ASN A 35 -7.18 7.13 -14.55
N PHE A 36 -6.13 6.35 -14.35
CA PHE A 36 -5.43 6.33 -13.09
C PHE A 36 -4.70 7.65 -12.86
N ARG A 37 -4.94 8.25 -11.73
CA ARG A 37 -4.14 9.37 -11.21
C ARG A 37 -3.93 9.15 -9.73
N ALA A 38 -2.71 9.31 -9.29
CA ALA A 38 -2.37 9.21 -7.88
C ALA A 38 -1.40 10.31 -7.48
N ASP A 39 -1.53 10.76 -6.25
CA ASP A 39 -0.64 11.74 -5.64
C ASP A 39 0.07 11.08 -4.45
N LEU A 40 1.35 11.33 -4.30
CA LEU A 40 2.17 10.89 -3.18
C LEU A 40 3.01 12.06 -2.67
N GLY A 41 2.71 12.51 -1.46
CA GLY A 41 3.56 13.38 -0.66
C GLY A 41 4.38 12.54 0.32
N THR A 42 5.68 12.72 0.33
CA THR A 42 6.59 12.13 1.31
C THR A 42 7.35 13.26 1.99
N ILE A 43 7.29 13.33 3.30
CA ILE A 43 7.85 14.43 4.08
C ILE A 43 8.62 13.80 5.25
N GLN A 44 9.89 14.15 5.36
CA GLN A 44 10.74 13.69 6.45
C GLN A 44 11.48 14.88 7.06
N PRO A 45 10.92 15.47 8.13
CA PRO A 45 11.58 16.59 8.83
C PRO A 45 12.94 16.19 9.40
N ASP A 46 13.01 15.06 10.12
CA ASP A 46 14.24 14.45 10.62
C ASP A 46 14.06 12.92 10.70
N ARG A 47 13.48 12.39 11.78
CA ARG A 47 13.27 10.95 12.03
C ARG A 47 11.87 10.48 11.67
N VAL A 48 10.88 11.36 11.78
CA VAL A 48 9.49 11.07 11.45
C VAL A 48 9.30 11.09 9.94
N LEU A 49 8.73 10.02 9.40
CA LEU A 49 8.32 9.93 8.01
C LEU A 49 6.80 10.08 7.92
N LEU A 50 6.36 11.10 7.19
CA LEU A 50 4.95 11.30 6.85
C LEU A 50 4.71 10.92 5.39
N ARG A 51 3.58 10.28 5.13
CA ARG A 51 3.11 10.03 3.77
C ARG A 51 1.66 10.46 3.63
N HIS A 52 1.41 11.22 2.57
CA HIS A 52 0.09 11.60 2.10
C HIS A 52 -0.11 10.95 0.74
N ALA A 53 -0.96 9.96 0.68
CA ALA A 53 -1.16 9.17 -0.53
C ALA A 53 -2.62 9.14 -0.94
N GLY A 54 -2.87 9.26 -2.24
CA GLY A 54 -4.21 9.19 -2.79
C GLY A 54 -4.23 8.67 -4.20
N ALA A 55 -5.34 8.05 -4.61
CA ALA A 55 -5.55 7.67 -5.99
C ALA A 55 -7.02 7.71 -6.38
N THR A 56 -7.27 7.96 -7.67
CA THR A 56 -8.60 8.12 -8.25
C THR A 56 -9.35 6.82 -8.50
N LEU A 57 -8.64 5.68 -8.56
CA LEU A 57 -9.26 4.39 -8.85
C LEU A 57 -9.13 3.43 -7.65
N PRO A 58 -10.14 2.57 -7.43
CA PRO A 58 -10.06 1.47 -6.49
C PRO A 58 -8.88 0.56 -6.79
N ARG A 59 -8.16 0.19 -5.74
CA ARG A 59 -6.97 -0.66 -5.84
C ARG A 59 -6.86 -1.60 -4.67
N THR A 60 -6.20 -2.71 -4.91
CA THR A 60 -5.79 -3.65 -3.88
C THR A 60 -4.27 -3.74 -3.93
N THR A 61 -3.62 -3.54 -2.79
CA THR A 61 -2.16 -3.61 -2.68
C THR A 61 -1.77 -4.73 -1.71
N TYR A 62 -0.62 -5.34 -1.94
CA TYR A 62 0.10 -6.06 -0.91
C TYR A 62 1.25 -5.18 -0.45
N SER A 63 1.39 -4.97 0.84
CA SER A 63 2.45 -4.11 1.37
C SER A 63 3.08 -4.70 2.62
N ALA A 64 4.36 -4.38 2.81
CA ALA A 64 5.12 -4.68 4.01
C ALA A 64 5.71 -3.39 4.59
N ILE A 65 5.72 -3.27 5.90
CA ILE A 65 6.34 -2.16 6.64
C ILE A 65 7.73 -2.58 7.09
N ASP A 66 8.70 -1.68 6.95
CA ASP A 66 10.06 -1.90 7.45
C ASP A 66 10.00 -2.31 8.93
N PRO A 67 10.57 -3.46 9.30
CA PRO A 67 10.53 -3.95 10.68
C PRO A 67 11.21 -3.04 11.70
N ARG A 68 12.02 -2.08 11.25
CA ARG A 68 12.66 -1.07 12.11
C ARG A 68 11.73 0.10 12.46
N GLN A 69 10.59 0.22 11.78
CA GLN A 69 9.68 1.35 11.91
C GLN A 69 8.42 0.97 12.70
N PHE A 70 8.08 1.83 13.65
CA PHE A 70 6.73 1.91 14.20
C PHE A 70 5.88 2.75 13.26
N ALA A 71 4.71 2.28 12.89
CA ALA A 71 3.86 2.99 11.95
C ALA A 71 2.40 3.00 12.39
N ILE A 72 1.76 4.13 12.10
CA ILE A 72 0.31 4.31 12.17
C ILE A 72 -0.22 4.82 10.82
N ALA A 73 -1.49 4.55 10.53
CA ALA A 73 -2.18 5.15 9.39
C ALA A 73 -3.61 5.54 9.76
N PHE A 74 -4.12 6.55 9.06
CA PHE A 74 -5.47 7.07 9.26
C PHE A 74 -6.02 7.68 7.97
N ALA A 75 -7.34 7.79 7.88
CA ALA A 75 -8.03 8.47 6.82
C ALA A 75 -8.43 9.88 7.26
N THR A 76 -8.39 10.83 6.33
CA THR A 76 -8.79 12.22 6.59
C THR A 76 -10.19 12.55 6.07
N ASP A 77 -10.77 11.70 5.23
CA ASP A 77 -12.16 11.79 4.77
C ASP A 77 -12.95 10.57 5.26
N PRO A 78 -13.93 10.76 6.14
CA PRO A 78 -14.70 9.65 6.74
C PRO A 78 -15.58 8.87 5.77
N ARG A 79 -15.77 9.37 4.53
CA ARG A 79 -16.55 8.68 3.49
C ARG A 79 -15.76 7.62 2.74
N GLN A 80 -14.46 7.55 2.96
CA GLN A 80 -13.57 6.64 2.24
C GLN A 80 -13.61 5.24 2.85
N GLN A 81 -13.64 4.24 1.99
CA GLN A 81 -13.54 2.85 2.40
C GLN A 81 -12.10 2.37 2.23
N ILE A 82 -11.45 2.13 3.33
CA ILE A 82 -10.08 1.64 3.42
C ILE A 82 -10.09 0.39 4.30
N TYR A 83 -9.51 -0.69 3.80
CA TYR A 83 -9.35 -1.93 4.53
C TYR A 83 -7.87 -2.27 4.58
N ILE A 84 -7.33 -2.47 5.76
CA ILE A 84 -5.94 -2.85 5.99
C ILE A 84 -5.91 -4.26 6.56
N SER A 85 -5.32 -5.18 5.83
CA SER A 85 -5.32 -6.61 6.21
C SER A 85 -6.71 -7.16 6.53
N GLY A 86 -7.75 -6.65 5.85
CA GLY A 86 -9.15 -7.03 6.07
C GLY A 86 -9.86 -6.30 7.23
N LEU A 87 -9.16 -5.43 7.97
CA LEU A 87 -9.76 -4.53 8.97
C LEU A 87 -10.26 -3.27 8.28
N GLU A 88 -11.51 -2.90 8.50
CA GLU A 88 -12.05 -1.63 8.02
C GLU A 88 -11.55 -0.47 8.88
N LEU A 89 -10.89 0.48 8.24
CA LEU A 89 -10.50 1.73 8.87
C LEU A 89 -11.72 2.63 9.01
N VAL A 90 -12.41 2.49 10.14
CA VAL A 90 -13.60 3.28 10.44
C VAL A 90 -13.26 4.75 10.65
N PRO A 91 -14.23 5.69 10.49
CA PRO A 91 -13.99 7.11 10.70
C PRO A 91 -13.41 7.42 12.07
N ASP A 92 -12.47 8.36 12.09
CA ASP A 92 -11.75 8.84 13.29
C ASP A 92 -10.92 7.76 14.02
N ALA A 93 -10.69 6.61 13.37
CA ALA A 93 -9.80 5.59 13.89
C ALA A 93 -8.38 5.70 13.30
N ILE A 94 -7.45 5.15 14.05
CA ILE A 94 -6.05 4.97 13.66
C ILE A 94 -5.77 3.48 13.62
N ILE A 95 -5.13 3.01 12.56
CA ILE A 95 -4.55 1.68 12.53
C ILE A 95 -3.12 1.75 13.07
N VAL A 96 -2.81 0.88 14.03
CA VAL A 96 -1.46 0.72 14.59
C VAL A 96 -0.91 -0.59 14.07
N PHE A 97 0.19 -0.50 13.34
CA PHE A 97 0.80 -1.67 12.73
C PHE A 97 1.68 -2.43 13.72
N ARG A 98 1.61 -3.77 13.66
CA ARG A 98 2.60 -4.60 14.33
C ARG A 98 3.97 -4.46 13.66
N THR A 99 5.04 -4.84 14.36
CA THR A 99 6.38 -4.94 13.75
C THR A 99 6.36 -5.89 12.55
N ALA A 100 7.04 -5.51 11.48
CA ALA A 100 7.08 -6.26 10.23
C ALA A 100 5.68 -6.64 9.70
N SER A 101 4.73 -5.68 9.79
CA SER A 101 3.38 -5.88 9.26
C SER A 101 3.43 -6.05 7.74
N GLU A 102 2.80 -7.11 7.26
CA GLU A 102 2.60 -7.36 5.84
C GLU A 102 1.16 -7.82 5.59
N GLY A 103 0.59 -7.48 4.46
CA GLY A 103 -0.75 -7.90 4.13
C GLY A 103 -1.40 -7.14 2.97
N HIS A 104 -2.58 -7.62 2.61
CA HIS A 104 -3.39 -7.00 1.58
C HIS A 104 -4.17 -5.81 2.12
N ASN A 105 -4.11 -4.72 1.39
CA ASN A 105 -4.88 -3.52 1.70
C ASN A 105 -5.77 -3.18 0.51
N ARG A 106 -7.01 -2.83 0.80
CA ARG A 106 -7.99 -2.45 -0.20
C ARG A 106 -8.39 -0.99 0.00
N PHE A 107 -8.31 -0.23 -1.05
CA PHE A 107 -8.66 1.18 -1.08
C PHE A 107 -9.76 1.42 -2.11
N SER A 108 -10.80 2.16 -1.76
CA SER A 108 -11.65 2.84 -2.72
C SER A 108 -10.84 3.93 -3.44
N ALA A 109 -11.48 4.79 -4.25
CA ALA A 109 -10.88 6.05 -4.68
C ALA A 109 -10.66 6.92 -3.43
N SER A 110 -9.48 6.85 -2.82
CA SER A 110 -9.26 7.30 -1.45
C SER A 110 -7.90 7.95 -1.23
N ARG A 111 -7.85 8.77 -0.16
CA ARG A 111 -6.62 9.33 0.40
C ARG A 111 -6.40 8.75 1.79
N TRP A 112 -5.15 8.48 2.12
CA TRP A 112 -4.73 8.00 3.43
C TRP A 112 -3.41 8.66 3.81
N ASN A 113 -3.19 8.79 5.11
CA ASN A 113 -1.98 9.34 5.65
C ASN A 113 -1.33 8.33 6.60
N SER A 114 -0.02 8.36 6.68
CA SER A 114 0.72 7.55 7.64
C SER A 114 1.84 8.34 8.29
N VAL A 115 2.13 7.97 9.52
CA VAL A 115 3.27 8.46 10.30
C VAL A 115 4.09 7.24 10.69
N ALA A 116 5.38 7.29 10.39
CA ALA A 116 6.31 6.24 10.78
C ALA A 116 7.58 6.84 11.38
N LEU A 117 8.15 6.15 12.36
CA LEU A 117 9.41 6.54 13.01
C LEU A 117 10.07 5.31 13.64
N PRO A 118 11.39 5.35 13.95
CA PRO A 118 12.08 4.23 14.57
C PRO A 118 11.42 3.80 15.89
N HIS A 119 11.41 2.48 16.15
CA HIS A 119 10.83 1.92 17.37
C HIS A 119 11.44 2.51 18.65
N GLU A 120 12.74 2.75 18.66
CA GLU A 120 13.47 3.35 19.79
C GLU A 120 13.00 4.76 20.11
N ASP A 121 12.64 5.55 19.09
CA ASP A 121 12.13 6.90 19.28
C ASP A 121 10.72 6.89 19.90
N VAL A 122 9.87 5.93 19.50
CA VAL A 122 8.54 5.74 20.11
C VAL A 122 8.66 5.31 21.58
N ALA A 123 9.55 4.37 21.88
CA ALA A 123 9.80 3.89 23.23
C ALA A 123 10.29 5.03 24.15
N THR A 124 11.28 5.79 23.66
CA THR A 124 11.85 6.95 24.39
C THR A 124 10.81 8.05 24.62
N ALA A 125 10.02 8.38 23.58
CA ALA A 125 8.96 9.37 23.70
C ALA A 125 7.85 8.91 24.65
N GLY A 126 7.48 7.63 24.62
CA GLY A 126 6.53 7.04 25.56
C GLY A 126 7.03 7.14 27.00
N GLN A 127 8.27 6.74 27.25
CA GLN A 127 8.88 6.87 28.58
C GLN A 127 8.89 8.32 29.09
N THR A 128 9.23 9.26 28.20
CA THR A 128 9.33 10.69 28.57
C THR A 128 7.95 11.34 28.78
N LEU A 129 6.96 11.04 27.96
CA LEU A 129 5.69 11.76 27.96
C LEU A 129 4.62 11.14 28.86
N ILE A 130 4.66 9.82 29.05
CA ILE A 130 3.63 9.07 29.78
C ILE A 130 4.20 8.10 30.84
N GLY A 131 5.52 8.11 31.08
CA GLY A 131 6.18 7.31 32.10
C GLY A 131 6.28 5.81 31.81
N ARG A 132 6.01 5.36 30.57
CA ARG A 132 6.16 3.97 30.14
C ARG A 132 6.65 3.89 28.70
N GLU A 133 7.46 2.90 28.39
CA GLU A 133 7.83 2.60 27.01
C GLU A 133 6.62 2.16 26.21
N LEU A 134 6.50 2.69 24.99
CA LEU A 134 5.54 2.21 24.00
C LEU A 134 6.27 1.30 23.01
N ILE A 135 5.80 0.09 22.89
CA ILE A 135 6.30 -0.92 21.96
C ILE A 135 5.26 -1.19 20.88
N ALA A 136 5.71 -1.63 19.72
CA ALA A 136 4.79 -2.05 18.67
C ALA A 136 3.91 -3.21 19.17
N PRO A 137 2.63 -3.20 18.84
CA PRO A 137 1.71 -4.24 19.26
C PRO A 137 2.09 -5.59 18.62
N PRO A 138 1.76 -6.72 19.25
CA PRO A 138 1.99 -8.04 18.67
C PRO A 138 1.13 -8.29 17.42
N LEU A 139 0.03 -7.57 17.30
CA LEU A 139 -0.93 -7.66 16.20
C LEU A 139 -1.33 -6.25 15.74
N THR A 140 -1.50 -6.07 14.43
CA THR A 140 -2.08 -4.85 13.87
C THR A 140 -3.50 -4.69 14.36
N HIS A 141 -3.85 -3.53 14.92
CA HIS A 141 -5.16 -3.27 15.49
C HIS A 141 -5.62 -1.84 15.22
N LEU A 142 -6.87 -1.57 15.57
CA LEU A 142 -7.49 -0.26 15.45
C LEU A 142 -7.66 0.36 16.83
N ILE A 143 -7.37 1.64 16.92
CA ILE A 143 -7.66 2.45 18.10
C ILE A 143 -8.57 3.62 17.71
N LYS A 144 -9.37 4.07 18.65
CA LYS A 144 -10.23 5.25 18.48
C LYS A 144 -9.84 6.30 19.52
N PRO A 145 -9.02 7.29 19.14
CA PRO A 145 -8.72 8.44 19.98
C PRO A 145 -9.97 9.26 20.29
N SER A 146 -9.91 10.07 21.34
CA SER A 146 -10.94 11.07 21.54
C SER A 146 -11.01 12.05 20.35
N PRO A 147 -12.21 12.59 19.98
CA PRO A 147 -12.33 13.47 18.83
C PRO A 147 -11.39 14.68 18.85
N PRO A 148 -11.10 15.33 20.00
CA PRO A 148 -10.11 16.42 20.05
C PRO A 148 -8.69 15.96 19.70
N LEU A 149 -8.26 14.78 20.16
CA LEU A 149 -6.93 14.24 19.86
C LEU A 149 -6.78 13.85 18.39
N PHE A 150 -7.77 13.16 17.84
CA PHE A 150 -7.77 12.82 16.41
C PHE A 150 -7.75 14.09 15.54
N SER A 151 -8.59 15.09 15.88
CA SER A 151 -8.60 16.37 15.16
C SER A 151 -7.26 17.09 15.25
N LYS A 152 -6.56 17.01 16.39
CA LYS A 152 -5.24 17.62 16.56
C LYS A 152 -4.19 16.91 15.69
N LEU A 153 -4.21 15.57 15.62
CA LEU A 153 -3.33 14.79 14.76
C LEU A 153 -3.52 15.18 13.28
N VAL A 154 -4.78 15.17 12.81
CA VAL A 154 -5.12 15.52 11.43
C VAL A 154 -4.74 16.96 11.07
N LYS A 155 -4.94 17.91 11.99
CA LYS A 155 -4.54 19.31 11.78
C LYS A 155 -3.03 19.48 11.67
N LEU A 156 -2.26 18.83 12.53
CA LEU A 156 -0.79 18.87 12.47
C LEU A 156 -0.27 18.24 11.19
N ASP A 157 -0.74 17.06 10.85
CA ASP A 157 -0.37 16.35 9.63
C ASP A 157 -0.67 17.20 8.38
N LYS A 158 -1.86 17.81 8.32
CA LYS A 158 -2.24 18.72 7.25
C LYS A 158 -1.36 19.97 7.20
N ALA A 159 -1.04 20.57 8.36
CA ALA A 159 -0.19 21.77 8.43
C ALA A 159 1.22 21.49 7.92
N VAL A 160 1.82 20.36 8.30
CA VAL A 160 3.13 19.94 7.79
C VAL A 160 3.08 19.69 6.28
N GLY A 161 2.03 19.02 5.79
CA GLY A 161 1.84 18.78 4.36
C GLY A 161 1.74 20.08 3.56
N GLN A 162 0.93 21.02 4.02
CA GLN A 162 0.77 22.33 3.39
C GLN A 162 2.06 23.14 3.40
N LEU A 163 2.78 23.14 4.52
CA LEU A 163 4.06 23.82 4.62
C LEU A 163 5.11 23.21 3.69
N ALA A 164 5.19 21.89 3.64
CA ALA A 164 6.13 21.17 2.80
C ALA A 164 5.88 21.38 1.29
N GLU A 165 4.62 21.64 0.91
CA GLU A 165 4.23 21.92 -0.49
C GLU A 165 4.40 23.40 -0.85
N ALA A 166 4.00 24.34 0.04
CA ALA A 166 3.95 25.76 -0.24
C ALA A 166 5.26 26.51 0.07
N ALA A 167 6.00 26.06 1.09
CA ALA A 167 7.23 26.71 1.55
C ALA A 167 8.22 25.66 2.12
N PRO A 168 8.76 24.78 1.26
CA PRO A 168 9.66 23.70 1.69
C PRO A 168 10.94 24.22 2.37
N GLU A 169 11.39 25.43 2.03
CA GLU A 169 12.53 26.10 2.66
C GLU A 169 12.30 26.40 4.14
N VAL A 170 11.05 26.67 4.54
CA VAL A 170 10.71 26.89 5.95
C VAL A 170 10.81 25.59 6.73
N LEU A 171 10.32 24.49 6.14
CA LEU A 171 10.43 23.15 6.74
C LEU A 171 11.89 22.64 6.79
N ALA A 172 12.76 23.16 5.89
CA ALA A 172 14.18 22.83 5.88
C ALA A 172 14.92 23.47 7.07
N SER A 173 14.34 24.48 7.76
CA SER A 173 14.89 25.00 9.02
C SER A 173 14.86 23.92 10.09
N ALA A 174 16.02 23.67 10.73
CA ALA A 174 16.15 22.65 11.74
C ALA A 174 15.25 22.91 12.97
N GLU A 175 15.00 24.17 13.30
CA GLU A 175 14.11 24.56 14.41
C GLU A 175 12.64 24.23 14.09
N VAL A 176 12.19 24.60 12.89
CA VAL A 176 10.82 24.35 12.42
C VAL A 176 10.57 22.85 12.27
N ALA A 177 11.49 22.12 11.64
CA ALA A 177 11.43 20.67 11.47
C ALA A 177 11.29 19.96 12.83
N ARG A 178 12.14 20.32 13.80
CA ARG A 178 12.13 19.78 15.16
C ARG A 178 10.82 20.09 15.89
N ALA A 179 10.33 21.33 15.81
CA ALA A 179 9.09 21.72 16.47
C ALA A 179 7.88 20.93 15.96
N PHE A 180 7.80 20.71 14.63
CA PHE A 180 6.75 19.87 14.03
C PHE A 180 6.89 18.41 14.43
N GLU A 181 8.10 17.88 14.41
CA GLU A 181 8.38 16.49 14.81
C GLU A 181 7.99 16.25 16.25
N GLU A 182 8.41 17.09 17.18
CA GLU A 182 8.04 16.99 18.61
C GLU A 182 6.53 17.07 18.82
N ALA A 183 5.85 17.98 18.10
CA ALA A 183 4.40 18.13 18.17
C ALA A 183 3.67 16.88 17.66
N LEU A 184 4.12 16.31 16.53
CA LEU A 184 3.55 15.08 15.94
C LEU A 184 3.77 13.88 16.86
N ILE A 185 4.99 13.68 17.35
CA ILE A 185 5.31 12.58 18.28
C ILE A 185 4.45 12.70 19.53
N ARG A 186 4.35 13.87 20.12
CA ARG A 186 3.53 14.10 21.32
C ARG A 186 2.07 13.72 21.10
N VAL A 187 1.46 14.19 20.00
CA VAL A 187 0.05 13.88 19.69
C VAL A 187 -0.12 12.40 19.37
N MET A 188 0.81 11.79 18.66
CA MET A 188 0.79 10.36 18.37
C MET A 188 0.84 9.54 19.65
N ILE A 189 1.77 9.84 20.60
CA ILE A 189 1.88 9.17 21.89
C ILE A 189 0.59 9.32 22.70
N GLN A 190 -0.01 10.52 22.72
CA GLN A 190 -1.32 10.74 23.36
C GLN A 190 -2.42 9.89 22.72
N CYS A 191 -2.52 9.85 21.38
CA CYS A 191 -3.46 8.98 20.69
C CYS A 191 -3.25 7.51 21.07
N LEU A 192 -2.02 7.02 21.12
CA LEU A 192 -1.70 5.64 21.47
C LEU A 192 -2.00 5.29 22.94
N SER A 193 -1.88 6.23 23.86
CA SER A 193 -2.02 5.99 25.31
C SER A 193 -3.44 6.20 25.85
N GLU A 194 -4.21 7.10 25.22
CA GLU A 194 -5.54 7.55 25.70
C GLU A 194 -6.70 7.02 24.85
N SER A 195 -6.43 6.17 23.85
CA SER A 195 -7.44 5.64 22.95
C SER A 195 -8.09 4.36 23.47
N GLN A 196 -9.31 4.12 23.00
CA GLN A 196 -9.97 2.83 23.15
C GLN A 196 -9.57 1.90 21.99
N GLU A 197 -9.22 0.66 22.31
CA GLU A 197 -9.04 -0.37 21.28
C GLU A 197 -10.39 -0.74 20.67
N ILE A 198 -10.41 -0.85 19.35
CA ILE A 198 -11.56 -1.41 18.62
C ILE A 198 -11.38 -2.91 18.58
N GLU A 199 -12.34 -3.64 19.14
CA GLU A 199 -12.31 -5.09 19.20
C GLU A 199 -12.28 -5.70 17.78
N VAL A 200 -11.28 -6.55 17.55
CA VAL A 200 -11.11 -7.27 16.29
C VAL A 200 -11.51 -8.73 16.53
N PRO A 201 -12.44 -9.30 15.72
CA PRO A 201 -12.87 -10.67 15.90
C PRO A 201 -11.69 -11.66 15.89
N SER A 202 -11.67 -12.59 16.85
CA SER A 202 -10.57 -13.53 17.06
C SER A 202 -10.17 -14.39 15.82
N PRO A 203 -11.06 -14.73 14.87
CA PRO A 203 -10.68 -15.42 13.64
C PRO A 203 -9.82 -14.61 12.67
N HIS A 204 -9.79 -13.28 12.81
CA HIS A 204 -9.16 -12.37 11.86
C HIS A 204 -7.70 -12.73 11.55
N TRP A 205 -6.91 -13.06 12.57
CA TRP A 205 -5.47 -13.38 12.39
C TRP A 205 -5.23 -14.69 11.65
N ARG A 206 -6.14 -15.65 11.76
CA ARG A 206 -6.12 -16.86 10.93
C ARG A 206 -6.37 -16.51 9.46
N HIS A 207 -7.27 -15.56 9.20
CA HIS A 207 -7.58 -15.06 7.86
C HIS A 207 -6.36 -14.38 7.24
N VAL A 208 -5.68 -13.51 7.97
CA VAL A 208 -4.43 -12.87 7.53
C VAL A 208 -3.38 -13.93 7.17
N ALA A 209 -3.22 -14.99 7.99
CA ALA A 209 -2.28 -16.07 7.69
C ALA A 209 -2.62 -16.86 6.42
N VAL A 210 -3.91 -17.08 6.14
CA VAL A 210 -4.38 -17.70 4.89
C VAL A 210 -4.01 -16.82 3.70
N MET A 211 -4.30 -15.53 3.77
CA MET A 211 -4.03 -14.57 2.69
C MET A 211 -2.53 -14.41 2.44
N ARG A 212 -1.69 -14.45 3.50
CA ARG A 212 -0.23 -14.41 3.36
C ARG A 212 0.30 -15.66 2.64
N ARG A 213 -0.18 -16.86 2.99
CA ARG A 213 0.21 -18.09 2.26
C ARG A 213 -0.19 -18.02 0.78
N LEU A 214 -1.36 -17.48 0.49
CA LEU A 214 -1.79 -17.25 -0.88
C LEU A 214 -0.81 -16.34 -1.63
N GLU A 215 -0.43 -15.19 -1.05
CA GLU A 215 0.47 -14.25 -1.72
C GLU A 215 1.85 -14.82 -1.91
N ASN A 216 2.46 -15.44 -0.89
CA ASN A 216 3.76 -16.11 -1.00
C ASN A 216 3.77 -17.16 -2.12
N PHE A 217 2.67 -17.90 -2.29
CA PHE A 217 2.55 -18.86 -3.37
C PHE A 217 2.47 -18.18 -4.75
N LEU A 218 1.73 -17.09 -4.85
CA LEU A 218 1.62 -16.32 -6.10
C LEU A 218 2.95 -15.65 -6.48
N GLU A 219 3.70 -15.18 -5.51
CA GLU A 219 5.04 -14.60 -5.71
C GLU A 219 6.06 -15.65 -6.18
N ALA A 220 5.98 -16.84 -5.63
CA ALA A 220 6.86 -17.96 -6.01
C ALA A 220 6.51 -18.58 -7.38
N ASN A 221 5.35 -18.22 -7.97
CA ASN A 221 4.87 -18.81 -9.23
C ASN A 221 4.31 -17.74 -10.20
N PRO A 222 5.10 -16.73 -10.61
CA PRO A 222 4.61 -15.60 -11.40
C PRO A 222 4.12 -16.00 -12.79
N ASP A 223 4.75 -17.00 -13.42
CA ASP A 223 4.53 -17.42 -14.82
C ASP A 223 3.65 -18.65 -14.95
N ARG A 224 3.38 -19.31 -13.81
CA ARG A 224 2.63 -20.57 -13.83
C ARG A 224 1.16 -20.33 -14.10
N THR A 225 0.56 -21.15 -14.97
CA THR A 225 -0.90 -21.21 -15.09
C THR A 225 -1.46 -21.86 -13.82
N LEU A 226 -2.07 -21.05 -12.96
CA LEU A 226 -2.63 -21.45 -11.68
C LEU A 226 -4.14 -21.62 -11.77
N HIS A 227 -4.64 -22.67 -11.13
CA HIS A 227 -6.07 -22.95 -10.98
C HIS A 227 -6.53 -22.69 -9.55
N LEU A 228 -7.83 -22.57 -9.34
CA LEU A 228 -8.41 -22.33 -8.02
C LEU A 228 -8.02 -23.43 -7.01
N THR A 229 -7.87 -24.65 -7.47
CA THR A 229 -7.40 -25.78 -6.66
C THR A 229 -6.00 -25.60 -6.13
N ASP A 230 -5.09 -25.05 -6.96
CA ASP A 230 -3.71 -24.73 -6.55
C ASP A 230 -3.71 -23.67 -5.46
N LEU A 231 -4.55 -22.61 -5.63
CA LEU A 231 -4.70 -21.53 -4.65
C LEU A 231 -5.25 -22.03 -3.33
N CYS A 232 -6.27 -22.92 -3.36
CA CYS A 232 -6.83 -23.53 -2.16
C CYS A 232 -5.80 -24.38 -1.42
N ALA A 233 -5.03 -25.20 -2.13
CA ALA A 233 -3.99 -26.03 -1.55
C ALA A 233 -2.87 -25.17 -0.91
N ALA A 234 -2.38 -24.17 -1.62
CA ALA A 234 -1.35 -23.26 -1.13
C ALA A 234 -1.79 -22.45 0.10
N ALA A 235 -3.01 -21.94 0.06
CA ALA A 235 -3.60 -21.19 1.17
C ALA A 235 -4.00 -22.08 2.38
N ALA A 236 -3.99 -23.40 2.21
CA ALA A 236 -4.55 -24.37 3.17
C ALA A 236 -5.99 -24.00 3.59
N ALA A 237 -6.85 -23.73 2.60
CA ALA A 237 -8.22 -23.29 2.80
C ALA A 237 -9.17 -23.94 1.77
N SER A 238 -10.43 -24.19 2.17
CA SER A 238 -11.46 -24.63 1.23
C SER A 238 -11.78 -23.53 0.21
N ASP A 239 -12.33 -23.90 -0.96
CA ASP A 239 -12.80 -22.94 -1.98
C ASP A 239 -13.75 -21.89 -1.37
N ARG A 240 -14.73 -22.34 -0.57
CA ARG A 240 -15.66 -21.45 0.13
C ARG A 240 -14.94 -20.46 1.02
N THR A 241 -13.99 -20.93 1.84
CA THR A 241 -13.21 -20.09 2.76
C THR A 241 -12.37 -19.10 1.98
N LEU A 242 -11.63 -19.56 0.96
CA LEU A 242 -10.78 -18.71 0.16
C LEU A 242 -11.57 -17.60 -0.56
N ARG A 243 -12.74 -17.91 -1.11
CA ARG A 243 -13.62 -16.89 -1.73
C ARG A 243 -14.07 -15.84 -0.72
N ILE A 244 -14.49 -16.24 0.48
CA ILE A 244 -14.91 -15.30 1.53
C ILE A 244 -13.74 -14.38 1.89
N LEU A 245 -12.55 -14.94 2.13
CA LEU A 245 -11.37 -14.17 2.52
C LEU A 245 -10.89 -13.24 1.40
N CYS A 246 -10.88 -13.70 0.15
CA CYS A 246 -10.55 -12.84 -0.97
C CYS A 246 -11.55 -11.68 -1.13
N HIS A 247 -12.86 -11.91 -0.93
CA HIS A 247 -13.81 -10.80 -0.92
C HIS A 247 -13.56 -9.83 0.24
N GLN A 248 -13.25 -10.33 1.42
CA GLN A 248 -12.98 -9.50 2.59
C GLN A 248 -11.69 -8.68 2.43
N HIS A 249 -10.58 -9.31 2.04
CA HIS A 249 -9.25 -8.69 1.97
C HIS A 249 -8.97 -7.97 0.64
N LEU A 250 -9.44 -8.54 -0.48
CA LEU A 250 -9.14 -8.05 -1.83
C LEU A 250 -10.33 -7.31 -2.48
N GLY A 251 -11.54 -7.49 -1.95
CA GLY A 251 -12.78 -6.96 -2.55
C GLY A 251 -13.23 -7.69 -3.82
N MET A 252 -12.64 -8.86 -4.11
CA MET A 252 -12.92 -9.63 -5.32
C MET A 252 -12.69 -11.13 -5.13
N SER A 253 -13.14 -11.93 -6.10
CA SER A 253 -12.89 -13.38 -6.08
C SER A 253 -11.41 -13.73 -6.32
N PRO A 254 -10.91 -14.91 -5.87
CA PRO A 254 -9.54 -15.36 -6.12
C PRO A 254 -9.19 -15.39 -7.61
N THR A 255 -10.10 -15.88 -8.45
CA THR A 255 -9.91 -15.95 -9.90
C THR A 255 -9.82 -14.57 -10.56
N ARG A 256 -10.60 -13.60 -10.06
CA ARG A 256 -10.52 -12.21 -10.54
C ARG A 256 -9.21 -11.58 -10.14
N TYR A 257 -8.74 -11.79 -8.91
CA TYR A 257 -7.45 -11.30 -8.43
C TYR A 257 -6.30 -11.87 -9.24
N LEU A 258 -6.28 -13.19 -9.46
CA LEU A 258 -5.27 -13.85 -10.28
C LEU A 258 -5.24 -13.32 -11.72
N TRP A 259 -6.43 -13.07 -12.30
CA TRP A 259 -6.54 -12.50 -13.65
C TRP A 259 -5.98 -11.07 -13.70
N LEU A 260 -6.33 -10.22 -12.76
CA LEU A 260 -5.80 -8.84 -12.67
C LEU A 260 -4.29 -8.84 -12.48
N ARG A 261 -3.78 -9.68 -11.58
CA ARG A 261 -2.35 -9.82 -11.34
C ARG A 261 -1.59 -10.18 -12.62
N ARG A 262 -2.06 -11.18 -13.37
CA ARG A 262 -1.48 -11.53 -14.67
C ARG A 262 -1.53 -10.40 -15.69
N MET A 263 -2.62 -9.62 -15.72
CA MET A 263 -2.73 -8.45 -16.61
C MET A 263 -1.68 -7.38 -16.25
N HIS A 264 -1.46 -7.11 -14.97
CA HIS A 264 -0.43 -6.17 -14.52
C HIS A 264 0.98 -6.70 -14.79
N LEU A 265 1.25 -7.99 -14.57
CA LEU A 265 2.53 -8.62 -14.93
C LEU A 265 2.81 -8.54 -16.43
N ALA A 266 1.83 -8.85 -17.27
CA ALA A 266 1.96 -8.72 -18.72
C ALA A 266 2.24 -7.25 -19.13
N ARG A 267 1.59 -6.27 -18.47
CA ARG A 267 1.86 -4.85 -18.71
C ARG A 267 3.29 -4.48 -18.34
N ARG A 268 3.79 -4.92 -17.19
CA ARG A 268 5.18 -4.68 -16.78
C ARG A 268 6.17 -5.32 -17.76
N ALA A 269 5.90 -6.53 -18.21
CA ALA A 269 6.73 -7.19 -19.22
C ALA A 269 6.75 -6.39 -20.53
N LEU A 270 5.60 -5.85 -20.98
CA LEU A 270 5.53 -4.99 -22.18
C LEU A 270 6.32 -3.68 -21.99
N ARG A 271 6.38 -3.12 -20.79
CA ARG A 271 7.08 -1.87 -20.49
C ARG A 271 8.61 -2.00 -20.51
N VAL A 272 9.15 -3.17 -20.22
CA VAL A 272 10.60 -3.44 -20.22
C VAL A 272 11.08 -4.13 -21.48
N ALA A 273 10.18 -4.67 -22.28
CA ALA A 273 10.54 -5.43 -23.49
C ALA A 273 11.09 -4.53 -24.61
N ASP A 274 12.04 -5.08 -25.35
CA ASP A 274 12.53 -4.51 -26.60
C ASP A 274 11.55 -4.86 -27.73
N PRO A 275 10.86 -3.88 -28.35
CA PRO A 275 9.88 -4.14 -29.40
C PRO A 275 10.47 -4.73 -30.68
N THR A 276 11.79 -4.72 -30.83
CA THR A 276 12.48 -5.35 -31.96
C THR A 276 12.73 -6.84 -31.75
N LYS A 277 12.64 -7.33 -30.50
CA LYS A 277 12.96 -8.71 -30.12
C LYS A 277 11.77 -9.49 -29.60
N THR A 278 10.70 -8.81 -29.18
CA THR A 278 9.57 -9.44 -28.50
C THR A 278 8.26 -8.90 -29.05
N THR A 279 7.26 -9.76 -29.10
CA THR A 279 5.91 -9.42 -29.59
C THR A 279 4.89 -9.40 -28.46
N VAL A 280 3.78 -8.68 -28.66
CA VAL A 280 2.62 -8.71 -27.76
C VAL A 280 2.10 -10.13 -27.57
N THR A 281 2.13 -10.96 -28.64
CA THR A 281 1.68 -12.34 -28.60
C THR A 281 2.52 -13.18 -27.64
N GLU A 282 3.83 -13.12 -27.75
CA GLU A 282 4.76 -13.84 -26.86
C GLU A 282 4.54 -13.46 -25.40
N ILE A 283 4.47 -12.16 -25.09
CA ILE A 283 4.22 -11.71 -23.72
C ILE A 283 2.84 -12.15 -23.23
N ALA A 284 1.78 -12.00 -24.03
CA ALA A 284 0.44 -12.41 -23.61
C ALA A 284 0.38 -13.91 -23.30
N THR A 285 0.98 -14.74 -24.16
CA THR A 285 0.97 -16.21 -23.99
C THR A 285 1.82 -16.66 -22.80
N SER A 286 2.95 -16.00 -22.50
CA SER A 286 3.77 -16.31 -21.32
C SER A 286 3.02 -16.05 -20.01
N TYR A 287 2.03 -15.14 -20.01
CA TYR A 287 1.13 -14.92 -18.88
C TYR A 287 -0.23 -15.64 -19.02
N ALA A 288 -0.28 -16.71 -19.81
CA ALA A 288 -1.44 -17.57 -20.02
C ALA A 288 -2.69 -16.85 -20.57
N PHE A 289 -2.49 -15.89 -21.48
CA PHE A 289 -3.55 -15.28 -22.28
C PHE A 289 -3.54 -15.86 -23.70
N TRP A 290 -4.32 -16.92 -23.92
CA TRP A 290 -4.37 -17.64 -25.19
C TRP A 290 -5.31 -17.00 -26.20
N GLU A 291 -6.34 -16.30 -25.76
CA GLU A 291 -7.30 -15.60 -26.57
C GLU A 291 -6.88 -14.14 -26.80
N LEU A 292 -5.95 -13.92 -27.73
CA LEU A 292 -5.27 -12.63 -27.93
C LEU A 292 -6.22 -11.46 -28.21
N GLY A 293 -7.31 -11.70 -28.95
CA GLY A 293 -8.34 -10.67 -29.19
C GLY A 293 -9.03 -10.22 -27.89
N ARG A 294 -9.42 -11.17 -27.04
CA ARG A 294 -10.00 -10.87 -25.72
C ARG A 294 -8.98 -10.21 -24.78
N PHE A 295 -7.73 -10.65 -24.83
CA PHE A 295 -6.65 -10.02 -24.09
C PHE A 295 -6.51 -8.55 -24.47
N ALA A 296 -6.39 -8.23 -25.77
CA ALA A 296 -6.20 -6.86 -26.23
C ALA A 296 -7.36 -5.93 -25.83
N VAL A 297 -8.61 -6.41 -25.96
CA VAL A 297 -9.81 -5.65 -25.53
C VAL A 297 -9.81 -5.42 -24.03
N ALA A 298 -9.53 -6.46 -23.24
CA ALA A 298 -9.48 -6.37 -21.78
C ALA A 298 -8.34 -5.47 -21.30
N TYR A 299 -7.16 -5.59 -21.92
CA TYR A 299 -6.00 -4.76 -21.64
C TYR A 299 -6.31 -3.27 -21.87
N ARG A 300 -6.81 -2.94 -23.07
CA ARG A 300 -7.22 -1.56 -23.38
C ARG A 300 -8.28 -1.03 -22.43
N SER A 301 -9.23 -1.87 -22.05
CA SER A 301 -10.26 -1.50 -21.09
C SER A 301 -9.73 -1.21 -19.69
N LEU A 302 -8.67 -1.92 -19.28
CA LEU A 302 -8.09 -1.78 -17.94
C LEU A 302 -7.08 -0.62 -17.88
N PHE A 303 -6.22 -0.49 -18.89
CA PHE A 303 -5.09 0.44 -18.89
C PHE A 303 -5.28 1.67 -19.77
N GLY A 304 -6.38 1.76 -20.53
CA GLY A 304 -6.68 2.91 -21.39
C GLY A 304 -6.00 2.88 -22.76
N GLU A 305 -5.01 2.01 -22.96
CA GLU A 305 -4.22 1.90 -24.21
C GLU A 305 -4.12 0.44 -24.68
N PRO A 306 -3.93 0.17 -25.96
CA PRO A 306 -3.72 -1.20 -26.44
C PRO A 306 -2.32 -1.70 -26.04
N PRO A 307 -2.12 -3.03 -25.88
CA PRO A 307 -0.82 -3.59 -25.46
C PRO A 307 0.31 -3.29 -26.45
N SER A 308 0.00 -3.13 -27.74
CA SER A 308 0.97 -2.71 -28.76
C SER A 308 1.44 -1.27 -28.61
N ALA A 309 0.64 -0.38 -28.01
CA ALA A 309 1.08 0.97 -27.70
C ALA A 309 2.04 0.95 -26.50
N THR A 310 1.72 0.18 -25.45
CA THR A 310 2.60 -0.01 -24.30
C THR A 310 3.97 -0.56 -24.72
N LEU A 311 4.01 -1.58 -25.59
CA LEU A 311 5.26 -2.18 -26.09
C LEU A 311 6.14 -1.19 -26.88
N ARG A 312 5.54 -0.20 -27.55
CA ARG A 312 6.29 0.82 -28.32
C ARG A 312 6.84 1.97 -27.48
N LEU A 313 6.46 2.07 -26.22
CA LEU A 313 7.06 3.06 -25.33
C LEU A 313 8.55 2.75 -25.14
N PRO A 314 9.39 3.78 -24.91
CA PRO A 314 10.77 3.52 -24.54
C PRO A 314 10.86 2.55 -23.38
N PRO A 315 11.72 1.52 -23.44
CA PRO A 315 11.85 0.55 -22.36
C PRO A 315 12.18 1.26 -21.04
N GLU A 316 11.44 0.95 -20.01
CA GLU A 316 11.74 1.42 -18.67
C GLU A 316 12.85 0.58 -18.04
N ASP A 317 13.66 1.23 -17.20
CA ASP A 317 14.66 0.54 -16.39
C ASP A 317 13.96 -0.50 -15.48
N PRO A 318 14.29 -1.80 -15.62
CA PRO A 318 13.71 -2.85 -14.80
C PRO A 318 13.81 -2.57 -13.29
N GLN A 319 14.86 -1.88 -12.84
CA GLN A 319 15.04 -1.52 -11.44
C GLN A 319 14.04 -0.47 -10.95
N LYS A 320 13.49 0.36 -11.83
CA LYS A 320 12.45 1.34 -11.48
C LYS A 320 11.06 0.71 -11.34
N ILE A 321 10.87 -0.47 -11.95
CA ILE A 321 9.64 -1.25 -11.91
C ILE A 321 9.73 -2.36 -10.85
N SER A 322 10.93 -2.82 -10.52
CA SER A 322 11.21 -3.99 -9.68
C SER A 322 11.21 -3.73 -8.17
N GLY A 323 10.68 -2.60 -7.71
CA GLY A 323 10.28 -2.47 -6.29
C GLY A 323 9.17 -3.45 -5.89
N SER A 324 8.74 -4.30 -6.80
CA SER A 324 7.68 -5.29 -6.66
C SER A 324 8.24 -6.64 -6.18
N PRO A 325 7.62 -7.33 -5.20
CA PRO A 325 7.89 -8.74 -4.92
C PRO A 325 7.54 -9.64 -6.12
N TRP A 326 6.72 -9.16 -7.04
CA TRP A 326 6.39 -9.86 -8.27
C TRP A 326 7.51 -9.67 -9.28
N ARG A 327 8.58 -10.45 -9.13
CA ARG A 327 9.70 -10.43 -10.07
C ARG A 327 9.21 -10.79 -11.46
N LEU A 328 9.75 -10.10 -12.47
CA LEU A 328 9.65 -10.58 -13.84
C LEU A 328 10.52 -11.86 -13.94
N PRO A 329 10.08 -12.88 -14.69
CA PRO A 329 10.93 -14.03 -14.98
C PRO A 329 12.21 -13.57 -15.69
N GLU A 330 13.35 -14.20 -15.36
CA GLU A 330 14.65 -14.02 -16.05
C GLU A 330 14.58 -14.54 -17.49
#